data_6ddeb8dc532d822121dfd7d527605276
#
_entry.id   6ddeb8dc532d822121dfd7d527605276
#
_cell.length_a   1.000
_cell.length_b   1.000
_cell.length_c   1.000
_cell.angle_alpha   90.00
_cell.angle_beta   90.00
_cell.angle_gamma   90.00
#
_symmetry.space_group_name_H-M   'P 1'
#
loop_
_entity.id
_entity.type
_entity.pdbx_description
1 polymer ?
#
loop_
_entity_poly.entity_id
_entity_poly.type
_entity_poly.pdbx_seq_one_letter_code
_entity_poly.pdbx_strand_id
1 'polypeptide(L)'
;MSIPGDPSVQDIILNGMKEGGQYTISAGSTSYTEFKNYQFETLKSELWATCKTDRFLETEGVVLAAVGKTTVTLPSDFDSAIRLVLYDADDSFRGTLQSATANTVTLATTFSSSLELMYGRKIFTLSGTGAGQYLEVIGYDDTTKVANLSANWGVTPDATTTYLVASTEQELRRADYQRQVTEAARPRIYGVMAASIQVLPAPDKIYPIIMVYRSNLTRLDDAGAVFVKHLRERRSLWIMGVKLKTMSRYDDDRYPVTKAEWDQALMAYAADNVVYDNIAPNR
;
A
#
# COMPACT_ATOMS: atom_id res chain seq x y z
N MET A 1 -2.25 -12.84 -2.59
CA MET A 1 -2.12 -14.11 -3.34
C MET A 1 -0.80 -14.05 -4.08
N SER A 2 0.21 -14.87 -3.71
CA SER A 2 1.49 -14.87 -4.42
C SER A 2 1.31 -15.52 -5.80
N ILE A 3 1.83 -14.88 -6.82
CA ILE A 3 1.83 -15.43 -8.18
C ILE A 3 2.86 -16.57 -8.21
N PRO A 4 2.56 -17.75 -8.77
CA PRO A 4 3.54 -18.80 -8.92
C PRO A 4 4.77 -18.30 -9.69
N GLY A 5 5.94 -18.31 -9.05
CA GLY A 5 7.20 -17.81 -9.61
C GLY A 5 7.69 -16.46 -9.04
N ASP A 6 6.92 -15.81 -8.16
CA ASP A 6 7.42 -14.64 -7.43
C ASP A 6 8.57 -15.04 -6.49
N PRO A 7 9.69 -14.29 -6.48
CA PRO A 7 10.83 -14.59 -5.62
C PRO A 7 10.45 -14.33 -4.15
N SER A 8 10.68 -15.30 -3.30
CA SER A 8 10.61 -15.08 -1.85
C SER A 8 11.90 -14.42 -1.33
N VAL A 9 11.84 -13.81 -0.15
CA VAL A 9 13.04 -13.34 0.58
C VAL A 9 14.03 -14.48 0.75
N GLN A 10 13.54 -15.68 1.05
CA GLN A 10 14.36 -16.88 1.18
C GLN A 10 15.14 -17.20 -0.09
N ASP A 11 14.48 -17.15 -1.27
CA ASP A 11 15.14 -17.42 -2.55
C ASP A 11 16.23 -16.38 -2.86
N ILE A 12 15.97 -15.12 -2.59
CA ILE A 12 16.93 -14.03 -2.80
C ILE A 12 18.15 -14.21 -1.90
N ILE A 13 17.95 -14.46 -0.61
CA ILE A 13 19.05 -14.66 0.35
C ILE A 13 19.86 -15.89 -0.03
N LEU A 14 19.23 -17.04 -0.28
CA LEU A 14 19.94 -18.27 -0.61
C LEU A 14 20.72 -18.14 -1.92
N ASN A 15 20.15 -17.51 -2.95
CA ASN A 15 20.84 -17.29 -4.21
C ASN A 15 22.05 -16.37 -4.05
N GLY A 16 21.87 -15.22 -3.38
CA GLY A 16 22.98 -14.29 -3.15
C GLY A 16 24.10 -14.86 -2.28
N MET A 17 23.76 -15.63 -1.25
CA MET A 17 24.75 -16.32 -0.41
C MET A 17 25.53 -17.38 -1.19
N LYS A 18 24.88 -18.16 -2.06
CA LYS A 18 25.55 -19.12 -2.94
C LYS A 18 26.51 -18.42 -3.92
N GLU A 19 26.08 -17.33 -4.54
CA GLU A 19 26.93 -16.51 -5.40
C GLU A 19 28.11 -15.87 -4.62
N GLY A 20 27.91 -15.59 -3.32
CA GLY A 20 28.95 -15.16 -2.38
C GLY A 20 29.87 -16.28 -1.88
N GLY A 21 29.75 -17.51 -2.39
CA GLY A 21 30.61 -18.64 -2.03
C GLY A 21 30.05 -19.61 -0.98
N GLN A 22 28.84 -19.38 -0.46
CA GLN A 22 28.21 -20.22 0.55
C GLN A 22 27.31 -21.30 -0.09
N TYR A 23 27.89 -22.26 -0.79
CA TYR A 23 27.14 -23.25 -1.59
C TYR A 23 26.30 -24.25 -0.78
N THR A 24 26.64 -24.50 0.49
CA THR A 24 25.99 -25.51 1.34
C THR A 24 24.91 -24.95 2.26
N ILE A 25 24.60 -23.66 2.16
CA ILE A 25 23.66 -23.00 3.04
C ILE A 25 22.22 -23.44 2.76
N SER A 26 21.43 -23.62 3.81
CA SER A 26 20.00 -23.93 3.76
C SER A 26 19.19 -22.93 4.60
N ALA A 27 17.90 -22.79 4.30
CA ALA A 27 16.99 -21.89 4.99
C ALA A 27 16.86 -22.16 6.51
N GLY A 28 17.12 -23.37 6.97
CA GLY A 28 17.08 -23.74 8.39
C GLY A 28 18.41 -23.56 9.12
N SER A 29 19.48 -23.12 8.45
CA SER A 29 20.79 -22.96 9.08
C SER A 29 20.86 -21.70 9.94
N THR A 30 21.68 -21.76 11.00
CA THR A 30 21.97 -20.59 11.86
C THR A 30 22.50 -19.43 11.04
N SER A 31 23.43 -19.70 10.10
CA SER A 31 24.02 -18.67 9.24
C SER A 31 22.98 -17.96 8.36
N TYR A 32 21.98 -18.68 7.83
CA TYR A 32 20.88 -18.07 7.11
C TYR A 32 20.04 -17.16 8.01
N THR A 33 19.67 -17.63 9.20
CA THR A 33 18.85 -16.89 10.16
C THR A 33 19.55 -15.62 10.62
N GLU A 34 20.83 -15.70 10.95
CA GLU A 34 21.63 -14.52 11.32
C GLU A 34 21.74 -13.53 10.16
N PHE A 35 21.99 -14.03 8.93
CA PHE A 35 22.08 -13.19 7.75
C PHE A 35 20.76 -12.46 7.52
N LYS A 36 19.63 -13.15 7.55
CA LYS A 36 18.29 -12.57 7.39
C LYS A 36 18.03 -11.49 8.43
N ASN A 37 18.29 -11.75 9.68
CA ASN A 37 17.95 -10.84 10.77
C ASN A 37 18.84 -9.59 10.86
N TYR A 38 20.07 -9.63 10.37
CA TYR A 38 21.01 -8.51 10.50
C TYR A 38 21.44 -7.93 9.15
N GLN A 39 21.98 -8.75 8.26
CA GLN A 39 22.56 -8.26 7.01
C GLN A 39 21.51 -7.87 5.98
N PHE A 40 20.41 -8.62 5.91
CA PHE A 40 19.33 -8.33 5.00
C PHE A 40 18.58 -7.05 5.40
N GLU A 41 18.35 -6.84 6.70
CA GLU A 41 17.75 -5.59 7.21
C GLU A 41 18.67 -4.38 6.97
N THR A 42 19.99 -4.56 7.10
CA THR A 42 20.95 -3.51 6.74
C THR A 42 20.87 -3.20 5.24
N LEU A 43 20.77 -4.21 4.40
CA LEU A 43 20.61 -4.03 2.94
C LEU A 43 19.33 -3.30 2.58
N LYS A 44 18.19 -3.61 3.23
CA LYS A 44 16.94 -2.83 3.08
C LYS A 44 17.18 -1.35 3.37
N SER A 45 17.87 -1.05 4.46
CA SER A 45 18.16 0.32 4.88
C SER A 45 19.06 1.06 3.88
N GLU A 46 20.08 0.39 3.34
CA GLU A 46 20.97 0.96 2.32
C GLU A 46 20.22 1.26 1.01
N LEU A 47 19.40 0.33 0.55
CA LEU A 47 18.57 0.53 -0.65
C LEU A 47 17.58 1.68 -0.45
N TRP A 48 16.93 1.74 0.72
CA TRP A 48 16.03 2.83 1.06
C TRP A 48 16.74 4.19 1.13
N ALA A 49 17.93 4.24 1.72
CA ALA A 49 18.71 5.48 1.80
C ALA A 49 19.12 5.99 0.41
N THR A 50 19.36 5.07 -0.54
CA THR A 50 19.77 5.40 -1.91
C THR A 50 18.62 5.95 -2.74
N CYS A 51 17.42 5.35 -2.63
CA CYS A 51 16.28 5.80 -3.40
C CYS A 51 14.95 5.60 -2.66
N LYS A 52 14.43 6.70 -2.10
CA LYS A 52 13.12 6.75 -1.44
C LYS A 52 11.95 6.89 -2.41
N THR A 53 12.23 7.17 -3.69
CA THR A 53 11.22 7.49 -4.71
C THR A 53 10.95 6.34 -5.68
N ASP A 54 11.40 5.11 -5.35
CA ASP A 54 11.16 3.96 -6.22
C ASP A 54 9.66 3.73 -6.45
N ARG A 55 9.25 3.78 -7.73
CA ARG A 55 7.86 3.57 -8.17
C ARG A 55 7.28 2.21 -7.76
N PHE A 56 8.14 1.20 -7.55
CA PHE A 56 7.67 -0.12 -7.12
C PHE A 56 7.28 -0.17 -5.64
N LEU A 57 7.58 0.90 -4.88
CA LEU A 57 7.12 1.11 -3.52
C LEU A 57 5.79 1.89 -3.43
N GLU A 58 5.26 2.33 -4.57
CA GLU A 58 3.96 2.98 -4.62
C GLU A 58 2.84 1.97 -4.40
N THR A 59 1.96 2.31 -3.48
CA THR A 59 0.82 1.48 -3.10
C THR A 59 -0.41 2.33 -2.83
N GLU A 60 -1.55 1.67 -2.71
CA GLU A 60 -2.83 2.29 -2.43
C GLU A 60 -3.43 1.68 -1.16
N GLY A 61 -4.01 2.52 -0.33
CA GLY A 61 -4.72 2.11 0.87
C GLY A 61 -5.95 2.98 1.12
N VAL A 62 -6.91 2.43 1.86
CA VAL A 62 -8.08 3.18 2.31
C VAL A 62 -7.86 3.62 3.75
N VAL A 63 -8.11 4.89 3.99
CA VAL A 63 -8.19 5.45 5.34
C VAL A 63 -9.56 6.10 5.55
N LEU A 64 -10.05 6.04 6.77
CA LEU A 64 -11.37 6.59 7.12
C LEU A 64 -11.20 7.88 7.93
N ALA A 65 -11.71 8.98 7.40
CA ALA A 65 -11.81 10.24 8.13
C ALA A 65 -13.06 10.20 9.01
N ALA A 66 -12.86 10.07 10.32
CA ALA A 66 -13.95 9.94 11.30
C ALA A 66 -14.57 11.30 11.62
N VAL A 67 -15.86 11.27 11.98
CA VAL A 67 -16.65 12.45 12.38
C VAL A 67 -15.93 13.26 13.44
N GLY A 68 -15.79 14.56 13.21
CA GLY A 68 -15.19 15.51 14.16
C GLY A 68 -13.70 15.32 14.41
N LYS A 69 -13.05 14.35 13.73
CA LYS A 69 -11.60 14.10 13.88
C LYS A 69 -10.84 14.70 12.70
N THR A 70 -9.97 15.64 13.00
CA THR A 70 -9.09 16.22 11.97
C THR A 70 -7.88 15.34 11.63
N THR A 71 -7.60 14.31 12.41
CA THR A 71 -6.44 13.41 12.23
C THR A 71 -6.88 12.06 11.72
N VAL A 72 -6.17 11.54 10.71
CA VAL A 72 -6.34 10.22 10.14
C VAL A 72 -5.06 9.44 10.37
N THR A 73 -5.20 8.21 10.90
CA THR A 73 -4.06 7.32 11.14
C THR A 73 -3.47 6.84 9.83
N LEU A 74 -2.15 6.86 9.74
CA LEU A 74 -1.40 6.39 8.57
C LEU A 74 -1.18 4.87 8.62
N PRO A 75 -1.04 4.19 7.46
CA PRO A 75 -0.49 2.84 7.39
C PRO A 75 0.88 2.75 8.06
N SER A 76 1.20 1.60 8.64
CA SER A 76 2.47 1.40 9.37
C SER A 76 3.71 1.53 8.49
N ASP A 77 3.56 1.24 7.20
CA ASP A 77 4.59 1.31 6.18
C ASP A 77 4.63 2.66 5.43
N PHE A 78 3.79 3.62 5.81
CA PHE A 78 3.72 4.93 5.14
C PHE A 78 5.05 5.70 5.25
N ASP A 79 5.50 6.24 4.12
CA ASP A 79 6.59 7.22 4.05
C ASP A 79 6.10 8.59 3.58
N SER A 80 5.52 8.65 2.39
CA SER A 80 5.09 9.92 1.79
C SER A 80 3.80 9.77 0.99
N ALA A 81 2.93 10.76 1.11
CA ALA A 81 1.69 10.82 0.34
C ALA A 81 1.96 11.35 -1.07
N ILE A 82 1.41 10.67 -2.07
CA ILE A 82 1.42 11.09 -3.47
C ILE A 82 0.09 11.79 -3.77
N ARG A 83 -1.03 11.13 -3.46
CA ARG A 83 -2.37 11.64 -3.74
C ARG A 83 -3.38 11.12 -2.73
N LEU A 84 -4.31 11.98 -2.33
CA LEU A 84 -5.46 11.62 -1.51
C LEU A 84 -6.74 11.96 -2.26
N VAL A 85 -7.61 10.98 -2.44
CA VAL A 85 -8.91 11.13 -3.08
C VAL A 85 -10.02 10.80 -2.09
N LEU A 86 -10.81 11.77 -1.74
CA LEU A 86 -11.98 11.61 -0.86
C LEU A 86 -13.17 11.18 -1.70
N TYR A 87 -13.91 10.19 -1.19
CA TYR A 87 -15.14 9.70 -1.81
C TYR A 87 -16.35 10.06 -0.96
N ASP A 88 -17.42 10.41 -1.64
CA ASP A 88 -18.69 10.80 -1.01
C ASP A 88 -19.88 10.39 -1.88
N ALA A 89 -21.06 10.43 -1.26
CA ALA A 89 -22.36 10.31 -1.90
C ALA A 89 -23.43 10.94 -1.01
N ASP A 90 -24.61 11.13 -1.59
CA ASP A 90 -25.81 11.48 -0.81
C ASP A 90 -26.13 10.39 0.22
N ASP A 91 -26.83 10.74 1.25
CA ASP A 91 -27.14 9.84 2.37
C ASP A 91 -27.97 8.61 1.93
N SER A 92 -28.72 8.71 0.84
CA SER A 92 -29.43 7.58 0.22
C SER A 92 -28.51 6.46 -0.29
N PHE A 93 -27.22 6.76 -0.52
CA PHE A 93 -26.18 5.80 -0.92
C PHE A 93 -25.37 5.25 0.26
N ARG A 94 -25.82 5.53 1.48
CA ARG A 94 -25.24 5.02 2.74
C ARG A 94 -26.24 4.10 3.42
N GLY A 95 -25.73 3.14 4.15
CA GLY A 95 -26.58 2.22 4.89
C GLY A 95 -25.78 1.18 5.65
N THR A 96 -26.50 0.20 6.18
CA THR A 96 -25.93 -0.99 6.83
C THR A 96 -26.19 -2.18 5.92
N LEU A 97 -25.20 -3.04 5.71
CA LEU A 97 -25.35 -4.25 4.92
C LEU A 97 -26.37 -5.19 5.59
N GLN A 98 -27.10 -5.95 4.78
CA GLN A 98 -27.91 -7.05 5.28
C GLN A 98 -27.08 -8.33 5.40
N SER A 99 -26.24 -8.58 4.42
CA SER A 99 -25.31 -9.73 4.35
C SER A 99 -24.21 -9.48 3.32
N ALA A 100 -23.17 -10.30 3.37
CA ALA A 100 -22.16 -10.35 2.34
C ALA A 100 -21.63 -11.79 2.13
N THR A 101 -21.06 -12.02 0.97
CA THR A 101 -20.26 -13.19 0.63
C THR A 101 -18.85 -12.73 0.24
N ALA A 102 -18.03 -13.63 -0.24
CA ALA A 102 -16.66 -13.27 -0.67
C ALA A 102 -16.63 -12.12 -1.71
N ASN A 103 -17.58 -12.10 -2.64
CA ASN A 103 -17.62 -11.14 -3.75
C ASN A 103 -19.00 -10.53 -4.02
N THR A 104 -19.94 -10.64 -3.09
CA THR A 104 -21.23 -9.98 -3.18
C THR A 104 -21.59 -9.30 -1.86
N VAL A 105 -22.46 -8.29 -1.93
CA VAL A 105 -23.06 -7.66 -0.76
C VAL A 105 -24.53 -7.45 -1.01
N THR A 106 -25.35 -7.63 0.05
CA THR A 106 -26.76 -7.26 0.05
C THR A 106 -26.90 -5.92 0.77
N LEU A 107 -27.29 -4.89 0.03
CA LEU A 107 -27.44 -3.53 0.53
C LEU A 107 -28.70 -3.39 1.41
N ALA A 108 -28.86 -2.25 2.05
CA ALA A 108 -30.04 -1.96 2.87
C ALA A 108 -31.33 -2.11 2.06
N THR A 109 -32.41 -2.58 2.68
CA THR A 109 -33.73 -2.73 2.03
C THR A 109 -34.26 -1.43 1.44
N THR A 110 -33.90 -0.31 2.05
CA THR A 110 -34.29 1.04 1.62
C THR A 110 -33.43 1.56 0.45
N PHE A 111 -32.34 0.89 0.13
CA PHE A 111 -31.49 1.29 -0.98
C PHE A 111 -32.19 1.02 -2.30
N SER A 112 -32.20 2.00 -3.21
CA SER A 112 -32.77 1.86 -4.55
C SER A 112 -31.89 2.58 -5.57
N SER A 113 -31.52 1.88 -6.61
CA SER A 113 -30.72 2.40 -7.71
C SER A 113 -30.86 1.49 -8.94
N SER A 114 -30.50 1.97 -10.10
CA SER A 114 -30.42 1.14 -11.31
C SER A 114 -29.03 0.50 -11.45
N LEU A 115 -28.96 -0.61 -12.20
CA LEU A 115 -27.67 -1.23 -12.56
C LEU A 115 -26.72 -0.22 -13.24
N GLU A 116 -27.25 0.59 -14.15
CA GLU A 116 -26.46 1.60 -14.90
C GLU A 116 -25.81 2.62 -13.98
N LEU A 117 -26.53 3.02 -12.91
CA LEU A 117 -25.99 3.96 -11.92
C LEU A 117 -25.01 3.31 -10.94
N MET A 118 -25.10 1.98 -10.76
CA MET A 118 -24.24 1.25 -9.81
C MET A 118 -22.96 0.74 -10.44
N TYR A 119 -23.00 0.41 -11.74
CA TYR A 119 -21.86 -0.17 -12.44
C TYR A 119 -20.64 0.77 -12.42
N GLY A 120 -19.49 0.25 -12.07
CA GLY A 120 -18.23 0.99 -11.97
C GLY A 120 -18.11 1.86 -10.72
N ARG A 121 -19.14 1.95 -9.85
CA ARG A 121 -19.01 2.67 -8.57
C ARG A 121 -18.23 1.85 -7.55
N LYS A 122 -17.56 2.56 -6.67
CA LYS A 122 -16.84 1.96 -5.54
C LYS A 122 -17.77 1.85 -4.33
N ILE A 123 -17.85 0.67 -3.75
CA ILE A 123 -18.50 0.46 -2.46
C ILE A 123 -17.42 0.39 -1.37
N PHE A 124 -17.55 1.24 -0.35
CA PHE A 124 -16.65 1.32 0.79
C PHE A 124 -17.31 0.77 2.03
N THR A 125 -16.57 0.05 2.85
CA THR A 125 -16.97 -0.33 4.20
C THR A 125 -16.47 0.73 5.19
N LEU A 126 -17.39 1.37 5.92
CA LEU A 126 -17.08 2.53 6.76
C LEU A 126 -16.88 2.17 8.23
N SER A 127 -17.57 1.16 8.74
CA SER A 127 -17.48 0.68 10.12
C SER A 127 -17.92 -0.78 10.21
N GLY A 128 -17.73 -1.42 11.35
CA GLY A 128 -18.07 -2.83 11.56
C GLY A 128 -17.01 -3.78 11.00
N THR A 129 -17.40 -5.02 10.73
CA THR A 129 -16.51 -6.05 10.22
C THR A 129 -16.00 -5.68 8.81
N GLY A 130 -14.69 -5.75 8.61
CA GLY A 130 -14.06 -5.42 7.33
C GLY A 130 -14.05 -3.91 7.01
N ALA A 131 -14.16 -3.01 7.99
CA ALA A 131 -14.07 -1.56 7.76
C ALA A 131 -12.75 -1.15 7.10
N GLY A 132 -12.81 -0.13 6.21
CA GLY A 132 -11.63 0.38 5.51
C GLY A 132 -11.25 -0.40 4.25
N GLN A 133 -12.16 -1.15 3.68
CA GLN A 133 -12.01 -1.80 2.37
C GLN A 133 -12.89 -1.13 1.33
N TYR A 134 -12.58 -1.34 0.06
CA TYR A 134 -13.47 -1.00 -1.04
C TYR A 134 -13.33 -2.00 -2.19
N LEU A 135 -14.39 -2.13 -2.95
CA LEU A 135 -14.43 -2.87 -4.22
C LEU A 135 -15.31 -2.13 -5.23
N GLU A 136 -15.11 -2.41 -6.49
CA GLU A 136 -15.92 -1.88 -7.58
C GLU A 136 -17.15 -2.76 -7.81
N VAL A 137 -18.30 -2.15 -8.05
CA VAL A 137 -19.54 -2.82 -8.38
C VAL A 137 -19.55 -3.15 -9.87
N ILE A 138 -19.66 -4.42 -10.21
CA ILE A 138 -19.74 -4.92 -11.60
C ILE A 138 -21.13 -5.43 -11.97
N GLY A 139 -22.07 -5.45 -11.04
CA GLY A 139 -23.44 -5.84 -11.25
C GLY A 139 -24.31 -5.47 -10.06
N TYR A 140 -25.58 -5.19 -10.28
CA TYR A 140 -26.54 -4.87 -9.24
C TYR A 140 -27.95 -5.31 -9.63
N ASP A 141 -28.66 -5.90 -8.69
CA ASP A 141 -30.08 -6.24 -8.80
C ASP A 141 -30.88 -5.45 -7.75
N ASP A 142 -31.71 -4.51 -8.24
CA ASP A 142 -32.51 -3.66 -7.35
C ASP A 142 -33.66 -4.44 -6.65
N THR A 143 -34.08 -5.59 -7.19
CA THR A 143 -35.11 -6.41 -6.55
C THR A 143 -34.57 -7.10 -5.29
N THR A 144 -33.40 -7.71 -5.41
CA THR A 144 -32.76 -8.45 -4.32
C THR A 144 -31.78 -7.59 -3.50
N LYS A 145 -31.48 -6.36 -3.96
CA LYS A 145 -30.48 -5.45 -3.38
C LYS A 145 -29.06 -6.01 -3.37
N VAL A 146 -28.78 -6.99 -4.23
CA VAL A 146 -27.48 -7.65 -4.32
C VAL A 146 -26.57 -6.92 -5.31
N ALA A 147 -25.40 -6.50 -4.85
CA ALA A 147 -24.32 -6.00 -5.68
C ALA A 147 -23.24 -7.06 -5.84
N ASN A 148 -22.85 -7.35 -7.09
CA ASN A 148 -21.69 -8.18 -7.44
C ASN A 148 -20.44 -7.29 -7.53
N LEU A 149 -19.32 -7.79 -7.05
CA LEU A 149 -18.09 -7.02 -6.88
C LEU A 149 -16.96 -7.57 -7.76
N SER A 150 -16.04 -6.68 -8.13
CA SER A 150 -14.91 -6.97 -9.03
C SER A 150 -13.89 -7.96 -8.47
N ALA A 151 -13.86 -8.15 -7.15
CA ALA A 151 -12.92 -9.04 -6.46
C ALA A 151 -13.52 -9.58 -5.15
N ASN A 152 -12.77 -10.43 -4.47
CA ASN A 152 -13.12 -10.88 -3.14
C ASN A 152 -12.69 -9.84 -2.08
N TRP A 153 -13.50 -9.71 -1.03
CA TRP A 153 -13.12 -8.96 0.17
C TRP A 153 -11.88 -9.58 0.83
N GLY A 154 -11.00 -8.77 1.34
CA GLY A 154 -9.91 -9.21 2.21
C GLY A 154 -10.43 -9.76 3.54
N VAL A 155 -11.43 -9.07 4.13
CA VAL A 155 -12.25 -9.51 5.25
C VAL A 155 -13.69 -9.38 4.84
N THR A 156 -14.43 -10.48 4.77
CA THR A 156 -15.85 -10.49 4.37
C THR A 156 -16.67 -9.68 5.38
N PRO A 157 -17.38 -8.62 4.94
CA PRO A 157 -18.24 -7.82 5.81
C PRO A 157 -19.44 -8.64 6.34
N ASP A 158 -20.12 -8.10 7.32
CA ASP A 158 -21.35 -8.70 7.88
C ASP A 158 -22.45 -7.66 8.05
N ALA A 159 -23.56 -8.06 8.71
CA ALA A 159 -24.70 -7.19 8.98
C ALA A 159 -24.42 -6.05 9.97
N THR A 160 -23.24 -5.97 10.59
CA THR A 160 -22.81 -4.83 11.42
C THR A 160 -22.08 -3.76 10.62
N THR A 161 -21.73 -4.07 9.37
CA THR A 161 -20.92 -3.20 8.52
C THR A 161 -21.77 -2.10 7.91
N THR A 162 -21.38 -0.85 8.12
CA THR A 162 -21.94 0.28 7.38
C THR A 162 -21.18 0.51 6.09
N TYR A 163 -21.88 0.95 5.05
CA TYR A 163 -21.32 1.14 3.73
C TYR A 163 -21.60 2.52 3.13
N LEU A 164 -20.82 2.86 2.13
CA LEU A 164 -21.03 3.97 1.19
C LEU A 164 -20.85 3.46 -0.23
N VAL A 165 -21.85 3.67 -1.11
CA VAL A 165 -21.65 3.57 -2.56
C VAL A 165 -21.28 4.95 -3.10
N ALA A 166 -20.03 5.14 -3.47
CA ALA A 166 -19.53 6.44 -3.87
C ALA A 166 -20.10 6.91 -5.21
N SER A 167 -20.56 8.14 -5.26
CA SER A 167 -21.04 8.81 -6.47
C SER A 167 -20.16 9.98 -6.89
N THR A 168 -19.38 10.52 -5.96
CA THR A 168 -18.49 11.64 -6.20
C THR A 168 -17.11 11.37 -5.63
N GLU A 169 -16.09 11.83 -6.33
CA GLU A 169 -14.70 11.81 -5.87
C GLU A 169 -14.14 13.22 -5.89
N GLN A 170 -13.25 13.51 -4.96
CA GLN A 170 -12.58 14.79 -4.86
C GLN A 170 -11.15 14.59 -4.42
N GLU A 171 -10.20 15.03 -5.22
CA GLU A 171 -8.82 15.11 -4.79
C GLU A 171 -8.65 16.18 -3.72
N LEU A 172 -8.02 15.81 -2.60
CA LEU A 172 -7.70 16.73 -1.53
C LEU A 172 -6.44 17.51 -1.88
N ARG A 173 -6.47 18.81 -1.66
CA ARG A 173 -5.28 19.66 -1.88
C ARG A 173 -4.33 19.54 -0.70
N ARG A 174 -3.06 19.36 -0.96
CA ARG A 174 -2.03 19.45 0.07
C ARG A 174 -1.91 20.91 0.54
N ALA A 175 -1.91 21.11 1.85
CA ALA A 175 -1.66 22.40 2.46
C ALA A 175 -0.49 22.29 3.44
N ASP A 176 0.51 23.14 3.26
CA ASP A 176 1.65 23.23 4.18
C ASP A 176 1.28 24.05 5.44
N TYR A 177 0.07 24.58 5.50
CA TYR A 177 -0.40 25.48 6.53
C TYR A 177 -1.68 25.00 7.17
N GLN A 178 -1.65 24.78 8.48
CA GLN A 178 -2.82 24.39 9.27
C GLN A 178 -3.68 25.62 9.57
N ARG A 179 -4.70 25.88 8.74
CA ARG A 179 -5.74 26.84 9.08
C ARG A 179 -6.75 26.15 9.99
N GLN A 180 -6.99 26.69 11.17
CA GLN A 180 -8.10 26.21 12.00
C GLN A 180 -9.41 26.55 11.29
N VAL A 181 -10.16 25.52 10.93
CA VAL A 181 -11.54 25.63 10.45
C VAL A 181 -12.42 25.06 11.57
N THR A 182 -13.26 25.91 12.13
CA THR A 182 -14.04 25.58 13.34
C THR A 182 -15.30 24.77 13.05
N GLU A 183 -15.85 24.86 11.84
CA GLU A 183 -17.06 24.12 11.46
C GLU A 183 -16.73 22.77 10.82
N ALA A 184 -17.45 21.73 11.24
CA ALA A 184 -17.36 20.43 10.64
C ALA A 184 -18.02 20.46 9.24
N ALA A 185 -17.33 19.94 8.24
CA ALA A 185 -17.83 19.86 6.87
C ALA A 185 -17.03 18.82 6.07
N ARG A 186 -17.38 18.62 4.80
CA ARG A 186 -16.60 17.78 3.89
C ARG A 186 -15.15 18.28 3.76
N PRO A 187 -14.13 17.44 4.06
CA PRO A 187 -12.72 17.81 3.91
C PRO A 187 -12.35 18.21 2.47
N ARG A 188 -11.45 19.20 2.34
CA ARG A 188 -10.97 19.69 1.04
C ARG A 188 -9.46 19.77 0.94
N ILE A 189 -8.79 19.85 2.09
CA ILE A 189 -7.34 19.97 2.18
C ILE A 189 -6.78 18.98 3.17
N TYR A 190 -5.51 18.62 3.00
CA TYR A 190 -4.79 17.79 3.95
C TYR A 190 -3.38 18.33 4.22
N GLY A 191 -2.87 18.06 5.41
CA GLY A 191 -1.48 18.28 5.79
C GLY A 191 -0.88 17.00 6.33
N VAL A 192 0.39 16.74 6.02
CA VAL A 192 1.11 15.58 6.55
C VAL A 192 1.79 15.99 7.86
N MET A 193 1.53 15.24 8.93
CA MET A 193 2.19 15.35 10.23
C MET A 193 3.03 14.10 10.46
N ALA A 194 3.95 14.11 11.40
CA ALA A 194 4.93 13.02 11.60
C ALA A 194 4.35 11.59 11.60
N ALA A 195 3.16 11.39 12.19
CA ALA A 195 2.53 10.06 12.32
C ALA A 195 1.06 10.04 11.88
N SER A 196 0.56 11.11 11.27
CA SER A 196 -0.84 11.23 10.86
C SER A 196 -0.98 12.19 9.68
N ILE A 197 -2.11 12.08 9.01
CA ILE A 197 -2.58 13.11 8.08
C ILE A 197 -3.64 13.94 8.80
N GLN A 198 -3.52 15.25 8.72
CA GLN A 198 -4.58 16.16 9.13
C GLN A 198 -5.47 16.46 7.92
N VAL A 199 -6.78 16.35 8.06
CA VAL A 199 -7.77 16.73 7.08
C VAL A 199 -8.59 17.91 7.57
N LEU A 200 -8.88 18.87 6.69
CA LEU A 200 -9.60 20.08 7.04
C LEU A 200 -10.64 20.44 5.97
N PRO A 201 -11.82 20.94 6.39
CA PRO A 201 -12.33 21.02 7.76
C PRO A 201 -12.46 19.65 8.44
N ALA A 202 -12.77 19.63 9.75
CA ALA A 202 -13.11 18.38 10.44
C ALA A 202 -14.31 17.70 9.74
N PRO A 203 -14.28 16.39 9.51
CA PRO A 203 -15.37 15.69 8.84
C PRO A 203 -16.70 15.78 9.61
N ASP A 204 -17.79 16.11 8.91
CA ASP A 204 -19.17 16.10 9.43
C ASP A 204 -19.80 14.70 9.39
N LYS A 205 -19.29 13.80 8.58
CA LYS A 205 -19.62 12.36 8.50
C LYS A 205 -18.36 11.53 8.23
N ILE A 206 -18.47 10.20 8.22
CA ILE A 206 -17.32 9.35 7.87
C ILE A 206 -17.09 9.43 6.37
N TYR A 207 -15.87 9.82 5.98
CA TYR A 207 -15.44 9.85 4.58
C TYR A 207 -14.32 8.83 4.34
N PRO A 208 -14.50 7.90 3.38
CA PRO A 208 -13.39 7.09 2.90
C PRO A 208 -12.48 7.93 2.00
N ILE A 209 -11.20 7.78 2.22
CA ILE A 209 -10.14 8.43 1.44
C ILE A 209 -9.25 7.33 0.89
N ILE A 210 -9.15 7.26 -0.43
CA ILE A 210 -8.12 6.46 -1.08
C ILE A 210 -6.84 7.28 -1.08
N MET A 211 -5.82 6.73 -0.45
CA MET A 211 -4.49 7.33 -0.37
C MET A 211 -3.54 6.53 -1.25
N VAL A 212 -2.97 7.18 -2.26
CA VAL A 212 -1.80 6.67 -2.99
C VAL A 212 -0.56 7.21 -2.29
N TYR A 213 0.31 6.34 -1.86
CA TYR A 213 1.48 6.69 -1.07
C TYR A 213 2.68 5.81 -1.40
N ARG A 214 3.86 6.25 -1.00
CA ARG A 214 5.08 5.44 -1.03
C ARG A 214 5.26 4.74 0.31
N SER A 215 5.49 3.44 0.24
CA SER A 215 5.80 2.62 1.40
C SER A 215 7.28 2.72 1.73
N ASN A 216 7.60 2.78 3.00
CA ASN A 216 8.98 2.70 3.47
C ASN A 216 9.48 1.26 3.38
N LEU A 217 10.49 1.01 2.56
CA LEU A 217 11.05 -0.32 2.31
C LEU A 217 11.46 -1.04 3.62
N THR A 218 11.97 -0.30 4.60
CA THR A 218 12.42 -0.88 5.87
C THR A 218 11.28 -1.29 6.80
N ARG A 219 10.04 -0.85 6.54
CA ARG A 219 8.85 -1.14 7.33
C ARG A 219 7.91 -2.14 6.67
N LEU A 220 8.21 -2.55 5.43
CA LEU A 220 7.41 -3.52 4.72
C LEU A 220 7.57 -4.92 5.32
N ASP A 221 6.46 -5.62 5.43
CA ASP A 221 6.45 -7.05 5.72
C ASP A 221 7.10 -7.82 4.57
N ASP A 222 8.00 -8.73 4.89
CA ASP A 222 8.74 -9.58 3.95
C ASP A 222 7.82 -10.43 3.04
N ALA A 223 6.61 -10.73 3.50
CA ALA A 223 5.58 -11.43 2.73
C ALA A 223 4.56 -10.48 2.07
N GLY A 224 4.65 -9.18 2.31
CA GLY A 224 3.73 -8.18 1.79
C GLY A 224 3.83 -8.02 0.28
N ALA A 225 2.69 -7.82 -0.39
CA ALA A 225 2.61 -7.73 -1.85
C ALA A 225 3.52 -6.63 -2.45
N VAL A 226 3.66 -5.50 -1.75
CA VAL A 226 4.52 -4.38 -2.20
C VAL A 226 5.99 -4.79 -2.16
N PHE A 227 6.41 -5.46 -1.08
CA PHE A 227 7.80 -5.91 -0.95
C PHE A 227 8.13 -7.02 -1.95
N VAL A 228 7.23 -8.00 -2.14
CA VAL A 228 7.38 -9.05 -3.15
C VAL A 228 7.47 -8.45 -4.56
N LYS A 229 6.66 -7.44 -4.87
CA LYS A 229 6.75 -6.70 -6.13
C LYS A 229 8.13 -6.05 -6.29
N HIS A 230 8.61 -5.36 -5.27
CA HIS A 230 9.93 -4.73 -5.30
C HIS A 230 11.07 -5.76 -5.44
N LEU A 231 10.98 -6.91 -4.75
CA LEU A 231 11.93 -8.01 -4.91
C LEU A 231 11.97 -8.54 -6.33
N ARG A 232 10.82 -8.70 -6.98
CA ARG A 232 10.72 -9.19 -8.36
C ARG A 232 11.34 -8.21 -9.35
N GLU A 233 10.96 -6.95 -9.27
CA GLU A 233 11.36 -5.91 -10.22
C GLU A 233 12.84 -5.51 -10.05
N ARG A 234 13.38 -5.65 -8.85
CA ARG A 234 14.79 -5.32 -8.51
C ARG A 234 15.62 -6.55 -8.13
N ARG A 235 15.24 -7.73 -8.63
CA ARG A 235 15.82 -9.03 -8.23
C ARG A 235 17.34 -9.08 -8.30
N SER A 236 17.92 -8.61 -9.42
CA SER A 236 19.39 -8.62 -9.62
C SER A 236 20.10 -7.75 -8.58
N LEU A 237 19.54 -6.58 -8.27
CA LEU A 237 20.07 -5.67 -7.26
C LEU A 237 20.06 -6.32 -5.87
N TRP A 238 18.97 -6.98 -5.50
CA TRP A 238 18.87 -7.70 -4.23
C TRP A 238 19.88 -8.86 -4.12
N ILE A 239 20.00 -9.68 -5.15
CA ILE A 239 20.96 -10.80 -5.17
C ILE A 239 22.39 -10.28 -5.05
N MET A 240 22.74 -9.22 -5.80
CA MET A 240 24.07 -8.60 -5.74
C MET A 240 24.38 -8.03 -4.35
N GLY A 241 23.41 -7.37 -3.70
CA GLY A 241 23.57 -6.87 -2.34
C GLY A 241 23.79 -7.99 -1.33
N VAL A 242 23.02 -9.08 -1.40
CA VAL A 242 23.22 -10.25 -0.55
C VAL A 242 24.58 -10.89 -0.79
N LYS A 243 25.00 -11.06 -2.04
CA LYS A 243 26.33 -11.55 -2.41
C LYS A 243 27.44 -10.70 -1.78
N LEU A 244 27.35 -9.37 -1.91
CA LEU A 244 28.33 -8.44 -1.33
C LEU A 244 28.40 -8.58 0.21
N LYS A 245 27.25 -8.60 0.90
CA LYS A 245 27.19 -8.75 2.36
C LYS A 245 27.75 -10.11 2.81
N THR A 246 27.55 -11.16 2.01
CA THR A 246 28.12 -12.49 2.28
C THR A 246 29.64 -12.44 2.17
N MET A 247 30.19 -11.90 1.09
CA MET A 247 31.64 -11.76 0.89
C MET A 247 32.30 -10.91 1.98
N SER A 248 31.69 -9.79 2.36
CA SER A 248 32.18 -8.95 3.45
C SER A 248 32.27 -9.70 4.80
N ARG A 249 31.30 -10.60 5.06
CA ARG A 249 31.28 -11.40 6.30
C ARG A 249 32.39 -12.44 6.36
N TYR A 250 32.78 -12.99 5.20
CA TYR A 250 33.71 -14.09 5.11
C TYR A 250 35.11 -13.69 4.61
N ASP A 251 35.38 -12.38 4.52
CA ASP A 251 36.68 -11.79 4.12
C ASP A 251 37.16 -12.32 2.76
N ASP A 252 36.25 -12.34 1.76
CA ASP A 252 36.50 -12.88 0.42
C ASP A 252 37.32 -11.90 -0.42
N ASP A 253 38.41 -12.38 -1.03
CA ASP A 253 39.31 -11.56 -1.89
C ASP A 253 38.58 -10.87 -3.06
N ARG A 254 37.41 -11.39 -3.47
CA ARG A 254 36.59 -10.79 -4.56
C ARG A 254 35.77 -9.61 -4.08
N TYR A 255 35.71 -9.33 -2.76
CA TYR A 255 34.91 -8.25 -2.18
C TYR A 255 35.12 -6.88 -2.85
N PRO A 256 36.36 -6.41 -3.10
CA PRO A 256 36.58 -5.09 -3.70
C PRO A 256 35.95 -4.93 -5.09
N VAL A 257 36.03 -5.98 -5.91
CA VAL A 257 35.46 -5.98 -7.26
C VAL A 257 33.93 -5.98 -7.19
N THR A 258 33.35 -6.86 -6.36
CA THR A 258 31.90 -6.94 -6.16
C THR A 258 31.36 -5.65 -5.55
N LYS A 259 32.13 -4.99 -4.67
CA LYS A 259 31.78 -3.68 -4.12
C LYS A 259 31.67 -2.60 -5.19
N ALA A 260 32.62 -2.55 -6.13
CA ALA A 260 32.60 -1.60 -7.23
C ALA A 260 31.40 -1.85 -8.17
N GLU A 261 31.09 -3.11 -8.47
CA GLU A 261 29.89 -3.49 -9.24
C GLU A 261 28.60 -3.07 -8.52
N TRP A 262 28.54 -3.28 -7.21
CA TRP A 262 27.41 -2.85 -6.37
C TRP A 262 27.21 -1.34 -6.39
N ASP A 263 28.29 -0.55 -6.20
CA ASP A 263 28.22 0.90 -6.19
C ASP A 263 27.73 1.44 -7.55
N GLN A 264 28.18 0.83 -8.65
CA GLN A 264 27.68 1.15 -9.99
C GLN A 264 26.20 0.80 -10.16
N ALA A 265 25.76 -0.35 -9.65
CA ALA A 265 24.36 -0.76 -9.70
C ALA A 265 23.46 0.16 -8.87
N LEU A 266 23.93 0.62 -7.71
CA LEU A 266 23.21 1.61 -6.88
C LEU A 266 23.09 2.96 -7.58
N MET A 267 24.13 3.43 -8.25
CA MET A 267 24.07 4.67 -9.02
C MET A 267 23.06 4.56 -10.17
N ALA A 268 23.06 3.44 -10.88
CA ALA A 268 22.10 3.19 -11.95
C ALA A 268 20.65 3.12 -11.41
N TYR A 269 20.46 2.48 -10.26
CA TYR A 269 19.17 2.42 -9.55
C TYR A 269 18.66 3.81 -9.16
N ALA A 270 19.52 4.65 -8.59
CA ALA A 270 19.16 6.02 -8.23
C ALA A 270 18.81 6.84 -9.49
N ALA A 271 19.58 6.71 -10.56
CA ALA A 271 19.35 7.44 -11.82
C ALA A 271 18.02 7.05 -12.50
N ASP A 272 17.65 5.77 -12.50
CA ASP A 272 16.38 5.27 -13.05
C ASP A 272 15.17 5.93 -12.37
N ASN A 273 15.23 6.13 -11.05
CA ASN A 273 14.15 6.74 -10.28
C ASN A 273 14.08 8.27 -10.45
N VAL A 274 15.22 8.94 -10.64
CA VAL A 274 15.23 10.40 -10.94
C VAL A 274 14.59 10.67 -12.30
N VAL A 275 14.84 9.84 -13.30
CA VAL A 275 14.19 9.97 -14.62
C VAL A 275 12.68 9.78 -14.49
N TYR A 276 12.21 8.82 -13.69
CA TYR A 276 10.79 8.58 -13.47
C TYR A 276 10.09 9.78 -12.79
N ASP A 277 10.68 10.35 -11.74
CA ASP A 277 10.13 11.52 -11.04
C ASP A 277 10.02 12.76 -11.95
N ASN A 278 10.93 12.90 -12.92
CA ASN A 278 10.89 13.99 -13.89
C ASN A 278 9.90 13.78 -15.03
N ILE A 279 9.57 12.52 -15.36
CA ILE A 279 8.60 12.18 -16.42
C ILE A 279 7.16 12.16 -15.88
N ALA A 280 6.97 11.90 -14.60
CA ALA A 280 5.67 12.00 -13.93
C ALA A 280 5.44 13.46 -13.48
N PRO A 281 4.92 14.34 -14.34
CA PRO A 281 4.66 15.72 -13.94
C PRO A 281 3.64 15.73 -12.82
N ASN A 282 3.82 16.61 -11.86
CA ASN A 282 2.88 16.89 -10.77
C ASN A 282 1.43 16.83 -11.28
N ARG A 283 0.80 15.68 -11.14
CA ARG A 283 -0.63 15.50 -11.40
C ARG A 283 -1.42 15.76 -10.15
#